data_4100e1544d47d7d3b95f2472881ecebc
#
_entry.id   4100e1544d47d7d3b95f2472881ecebc
#
_cell.length_a   1.000
_cell.length_b   1.000
_cell.length_c   1.000
_cell.angle_alpha   90.00
_cell.angle_beta   90.00
_cell.angle_gamma   90.00
#
_symmetry.space_group_name_H-M   'P 1'
#
loop_
_entity.id
_entity.type
_entity.pdbx_description
1 polymer ?
#
loop_
_entity_poly.entity_id
_entity_poly.type
_entity_poly.pdbx_seq_one_letter_code
_entity_poly.pdbx_strand_id
1 'polypeptide(L)'
;MIGLTVPATKRSLLTLSHAMERAFDIADQPASSPALVLGLFQRREYFDVEAARYAAMAAAGTCVVVGFAGSTQGLPPGVHAVAFTEEDPRSRKWVLIAIKGAYASSLVATDARDLAPGELSLESARLFEARWTFQRGQALADAQDQMESLARDLPAAVRSTMAMVIRESRSHPVSAVEAGLGAAIDHVLTSLDASHHKSNRLKAALESVQAQSERDALTGLHNRHFLERFLGGSDRPADLVTMLVDVDDLKKVNDTHGHAAGDAVLTVVADTLRLNTRPGDVIIRWGGDEFLLLVPDLGHADGLGYASRLADAVRAARPAPPWDGLPVSVSIGACPTRRTPLPLDQLDQALWKSKKSGKGRATFFALES
;
A
#
# COMPACT_ATOMS: atom_id res chain seq x y z
N MET A 1 21.46 19.31 -7.92
CA MET A 1 20.02 19.70 -8.03
C MET A 1 19.24 18.64 -7.29
N ILE A 2 18.49 19.01 -6.27
CA ILE A 2 17.58 18.10 -5.56
C ILE A 2 16.52 17.70 -6.59
N GLY A 3 16.40 16.40 -6.88
CA GLY A 3 15.41 15.89 -7.84
C GLY A 3 14.01 16.35 -7.46
N LEU A 4 13.20 16.72 -8.45
CA LEU A 4 11.82 17.10 -8.24
C LEU A 4 11.06 15.92 -7.60
N THR A 5 10.45 16.16 -6.45
CA THR A 5 9.54 15.22 -5.82
C THR A 5 8.19 15.33 -6.51
N VAL A 6 7.60 14.21 -6.87
CA VAL A 6 6.28 14.16 -7.52
C VAL A 6 5.32 13.31 -6.70
N PRO A 7 4.02 13.63 -6.72
CA PRO A 7 3.01 12.76 -6.12
C PRO A 7 2.94 11.44 -6.89
N ALA A 8 3.02 10.31 -6.21
CA ALA A 8 2.92 8.99 -6.81
C ALA A 8 1.97 8.10 -6.00
N THR A 9 1.24 7.22 -6.69
CA THR A 9 0.39 6.22 -6.03
C THR A 9 1.20 5.01 -5.61
N LYS A 10 0.71 4.24 -4.65
CA LYS A 10 1.31 2.96 -4.24
C LYS A 10 1.53 2.03 -5.45
N ARG A 11 0.58 2.00 -6.38
CA ARG A 11 0.67 1.19 -7.60
C ARG A 11 1.83 1.60 -8.50
N SER A 12 2.00 2.91 -8.73
CA SER A 12 3.13 3.45 -9.50
C SER A 12 4.47 3.08 -8.85
N LEU A 13 4.56 3.21 -7.52
CA LEU A 13 5.77 2.87 -6.77
C LEU A 13 6.11 1.38 -6.84
N LEU A 14 5.12 0.48 -6.73
CA LEU A 14 5.32 -0.97 -6.92
C LEU A 14 5.84 -1.29 -8.31
N THR A 15 5.26 -0.68 -9.35
CA THR A 15 5.71 -0.89 -10.73
C THR A 15 7.16 -0.43 -10.92
N LEU A 16 7.51 0.74 -10.37
CA LEU A 16 8.88 1.27 -10.41
C LEU A 16 9.86 0.40 -9.63
N SER A 17 9.49 -0.04 -8.41
CA SER A 17 10.32 -0.93 -7.60
C SER A 17 10.65 -2.22 -8.36
N HIS A 18 9.64 -2.87 -8.92
CA HIS A 18 9.85 -4.09 -9.70
C HIS A 18 10.68 -3.87 -10.97
N ALA A 19 10.53 -2.71 -11.63
CA ALA A 19 11.36 -2.37 -12.79
C ALA A 19 12.84 -2.17 -12.41
N MET A 20 13.11 -1.49 -11.30
CA MET A 20 14.47 -1.28 -10.77
C MET A 20 15.14 -2.59 -10.37
N GLU A 21 14.40 -3.46 -9.69
CA GLU A 21 14.89 -4.78 -9.28
C GLU A 21 15.17 -5.69 -10.48
N ARG A 22 14.33 -5.67 -11.52
CA ARG A 22 14.59 -6.40 -12.76
C ARG A 22 15.83 -5.88 -13.48
N ALA A 23 16.00 -4.55 -13.53
CA ALA A 23 17.18 -3.95 -14.11
C ALA A 23 18.46 -4.34 -13.34
N PHE A 24 18.38 -4.43 -12.01
CA PHE A 24 19.47 -4.93 -11.17
C PHE A 24 19.81 -6.40 -11.47
N ASP A 25 18.81 -7.26 -11.64
CA ASP A 25 19.00 -8.68 -11.95
C ASP A 25 19.70 -8.86 -13.32
N ILE A 26 19.32 -8.04 -14.31
CA ILE A 26 19.85 -8.10 -15.69
C ILE A 26 21.22 -7.42 -15.79
N ALA A 27 21.58 -6.52 -14.85
CA ALA A 27 22.86 -5.82 -14.90
C ALA A 27 24.04 -6.80 -15.00
N ASP A 28 24.68 -6.83 -16.17
CA ASP A 28 25.78 -7.74 -16.49
C ASP A 28 27.05 -7.28 -15.75
N GLN A 29 27.47 -8.06 -14.77
CA GLN A 29 28.65 -7.82 -13.96
C GLN A 29 29.26 -9.15 -13.55
N PRO A 30 30.61 -9.22 -13.39
CA PRO A 30 31.25 -10.40 -12.82
C PRO A 30 30.57 -10.81 -11.50
N ALA A 31 30.39 -12.11 -11.28
CA ALA A 31 29.77 -12.65 -10.06
C ALA A 31 30.48 -12.21 -8.75
N SER A 32 31.72 -11.72 -8.86
CA SER A 32 32.52 -11.19 -7.75
C SER A 32 32.31 -9.69 -7.48
N SER A 33 31.55 -8.98 -8.33
CA SER A 33 31.32 -7.55 -8.10
C SER A 33 30.40 -7.35 -6.88
N PRO A 34 30.81 -6.51 -5.92
CA PRO A 34 29.98 -6.25 -4.76
C PRO A 34 28.71 -5.54 -5.18
N ALA A 35 27.59 -5.96 -4.57
CA ALA A 35 26.27 -5.43 -4.86
C ALA A 35 25.55 -5.06 -3.55
N LEU A 36 24.64 -4.09 -3.64
CA LEU A 36 23.83 -3.60 -2.52
C LEU A 36 22.38 -3.45 -2.96
N VAL A 37 21.48 -4.00 -2.15
CA VAL A 37 20.06 -3.66 -2.20
C VAL A 37 19.62 -3.18 -0.82
N LEU A 38 19.07 -1.97 -0.76
CA LEU A 38 18.52 -1.38 0.46
C LEU A 38 17.04 -1.11 0.24
N GLY A 39 16.18 -1.74 1.06
CA GLY A 39 14.74 -1.57 1.03
C GLY A 39 14.22 -1.03 2.36
N LEU A 40 13.54 0.12 2.36
CA LEU A 40 12.73 0.53 3.50
C LEU A 40 11.27 0.28 3.16
N PHE A 41 10.64 -0.51 4.00
CA PHE A 41 9.22 -0.86 3.94
C PHE A 41 8.54 -0.19 5.12
N GLN A 42 7.35 0.36 4.92
CA GLN A 42 6.63 1.00 6.01
C GLN A 42 6.33 0.03 7.15
N ARG A 43 6.06 -1.26 6.82
CA ARG A 43 5.71 -2.32 7.77
C ARG A 43 6.36 -3.64 7.37
N ARG A 44 6.51 -4.50 8.37
CA ARG A 44 7.04 -5.86 8.20
C ARG A 44 6.27 -6.66 7.16
N GLU A 45 4.95 -6.56 7.14
CA GLU A 45 4.09 -7.31 6.24
C GLU A 45 4.36 -7.01 4.75
N TYR A 46 4.76 -5.78 4.44
CA TYR A 46 5.12 -5.43 3.07
C TYR A 46 6.45 -6.06 2.64
N PHE A 47 7.39 -6.19 3.57
CA PHE A 47 8.61 -6.94 3.32
C PHE A 47 8.34 -8.44 3.17
N ASP A 48 7.45 -9.03 3.98
CA ASP A 48 7.19 -10.47 3.96
C ASP A 48 6.70 -10.98 2.59
N VAL A 49 6.03 -10.12 1.81
CA VAL A 49 5.60 -10.44 0.43
C VAL A 49 6.82 -10.64 -0.49
N GLU A 50 7.87 -9.86 -0.29
CA GLU A 50 9.09 -9.86 -1.12
C GLU A 50 10.24 -10.66 -0.50
N ALA A 51 10.08 -11.20 0.71
CA ALA A 51 11.15 -11.80 1.52
C ALA A 51 11.93 -12.90 0.78
N ALA A 52 11.26 -13.74 0.00
CA ALA A 52 11.89 -14.80 -0.77
C ALA A 52 12.87 -14.26 -1.82
N ARG A 53 12.53 -13.13 -2.45
CA ARG A 53 13.38 -12.47 -3.44
C ARG A 53 14.62 -11.87 -2.80
N TYR A 54 14.46 -11.15 -1.69
CA TYR A 54 15.57 -10.57 -0.95
C TYR A 54 16.51 -11.66 -0.37
N ALA A 55 15.94 -12.81 0.05
CA ALA A 55 16.72 -13.97 0.44
C ALA A 55 17.58 -14.52 -0.71
N ALA A 56 17.02 -14.61 -1.91
CA ALA A 56 17.76 -15.08 -3.09
C ALA A 56 18.90 -14.12 -3.44
N MET A 57 18.68 -12.80 -3.38
CA MET A 57 19.72 -11.78 -3.59
C MET A 57 20.85 -11.91 -2.55
N ALA A 58 20.50 -12.09 -1.27
CA ALA A 58 21.49 -12.29 -0.21
C ALA A 58 22.30 -13.58 -0.41
N ALA A 59 21.65 -14.67 -0.79
CA ALA A 59 22.30 -15.93 -1.10
C ALA A 59 23.26 -15.84 -2.31
N ALA A 60 22.97 -14.92 -3.25
CA ALA A 60 23.85 -14.60 -4.38
C ALA A 60 25.02 -13.65 -4.03
N GLY A 61 25.18 -13.29 -2.74
CA GLY A 61 26.29 -12.44 -2.27
C GLY A 61 26.01 -10.94 -2.28
N THR A 62 24.76 -10.52 -2.57
CA THR A 62 24.35 -9.13 -2.46
C THR A 62 24.25 -8.71 -1.00
N CYS A 63 24.81 -7.55 -0.62
CA CYS A 63 24.56 -6.94 0.66
C CYS A 63 23.10 -6.47 0.70
N VAL A 64 22.26 -7.18 1.45
CA VAL A 64 20.83 -6.86 1.56
C VAL A 64 20.56 -6.21 2.91
N VAL A 65 20.06 -4.98 2.89
CA VAL A 65 19.65 -4.21 4.07
C VAL A 65 18.18 -3.86 3.94
N VAL A 66 17.40 -4.15 4.97
CA VAL A 66 15.97 -3.78 5.01
C VAL A 66 15.63 -3.03 6.29
N GLY A 67 14.63 -2.18 6.23
CA GLY A 67 14.11 -1.47 7.41
C GLY A 67 12.58 -1.43 7.36
N PHE A 68 11.93 -1.61 8.51
CA PHE A 68 10.45 -1.57 8.63
C PHE A 68 10.01 -1.40 10.08
N ALA A 69 8.77 -0.95 10.28
CA ALA A 69 8.13 -1.03 11.59
C ALA A 69 7.68 -2.47 11.86
N GLY A 70 8.11 -3.02 13.01
CA GLY A 70 7.79 -4.39 13.42
C GLY A 70 9.01 -5.21 13.86
N SER A 71 8.77 -6.50 14.12
CA SER A 71 9.80 -7.42 14.61
C SER A 71 10.76 -7.88 13.52
N THR A 72 12.05 -7.95 13.84
CA THR A 72 13.09 -8.54 12.97
C THR A 72 13.28 -10.04 13.15
N GLN A 73 12.47 -10.72 13.97
CA GLN A 73 12.57 -12.17 14.15
C GLN A 73 12.15 -12.94 12.90
N GLY A 74 12.79 -14.08 12.64
CA GLY A 74 12.43 -14.98 11.52
C GLY A 74 12.76 -14.44 10.13
N LEU A 75 13.72 -13.55 10.02
CA LEU A 75 14.22 -13.07 8.73
C LEU A 75 15.04 -14.11 7.98
N PRO A 76 15.06 -14.08 6.64
CA PRO A 76 15.91 -14.94 5.86
C PRO A 76 17.42 -14.74 6.20
N PRO A 77 18.23 -15.79 6.12
CA PRO A 77 19.67 -15.67 6.32
C PRO A 77 20.31 -14.67 5.34
N GLY A 78 21.26 -13.87 5.82
CA GLY A 78 21.99 -12.89 5.01
C GLY A 78 21.25 -11.57 4.78
N VAL A 79 20.01 -11.45 5.23
CA VAL A 79 19.28 -10.19 5.22
C VAL A 79 19.51 -9.44 6.52
N HIS A 80 20.07 -8.23 6.43
CA HIS A 80 20.30 -7.34 7.56
C HIS A 80 19.10 -6.42 7.74
N ALA A 81 18.48 -6.42 8.93
CA ALA A 81 17.29 -5.64 9.16
C ALA A 81 17.45 -4.60 10.26
N VAL A 82 16.77 -3.48 10.11
CA VAL A 82 16.58 -2.43 11.09
C VAL A 82 15.10 -2.35 11.45
N ALA A 83 14.78 -2.50 12.73
CA ALA A 83 13.43 -2.30 13.25
C ALA A 83 13.18 -0.81 13.55
N PHE A 84 12.06 -0.30 13.11
CA PHE A 84 11.56 1.03 13.47
C PHE A 84 10.40 0.90 14.44
N THR A 85 10.17 1.94 15.25
CA THR A 85 8.88 2.15 15.90
C THR A 85 7.90 2.79 14.90
N GLU A 86 6.59 2.70 15.15
CA GLU A 86 5.59 3.36 14.28
C GLU A 86 5.73 4.88 14.27
N GLU A 87 6.30 5.46 15.34
CA GLU A 87 6.55 6.90 15.49
C GLU A 87 7.82 7.37 14.76
N ASP A 88 8.71 6.45 14.41
CA ASP A 88 9.95 6.78 13.70
C ASP A 88 9.60 7.34 12.31
N PRO A 89 10.08 8.54 11.94
CA PRO A 89 9.81 9.11 10.61
C PRO A 89 10.23 8.19 9.45
N ARG A 90 11.18 7.28 9.67
CA ARG A 90 11.65 6.31 8.67
C ARG A 90 10.60 5.25 8.36
N SER A 91 9.68 4.93 9.30
CA SER A 91 8.57 4.01 9.10
C SER A 91 7.56 4.49 8.04
N ARG A 92 7.60 5.79 7.69
CA ARG A 92 6.77 6.38 6.64
C ARG A 92 7.42 6.39 5.27
N LYS A 93 8.67 5.95 5.18
CA LYS A 93 9.40 5.95 3.92
C LYS A 93 9.22 4.62 3.18
N TRP A 94 9.14 4.74 1.87
CA TRP A 94 9.35 3.65 0.93
C TRP A 94 10.63 3.96 0.17
N VAL A 95 11.64 3.16 0.39
CA VAL A 95 12.93 3.33 -0.27
C VAL A 95 13.31 2.02 -0.94
N LEU A 96 13.78 2.11 -2.17
CA LEU A 96 14.50 1.03 -2.84
C LEU A 96 15.76 1.63 -3.48
N ILE A 97 16.90 1.11 -3.10
CA ILE A 97 18.19 1.43 -3.72
C ILE A 97 18.82 0.12 -4.16
N ALA A 98 19.22 0.06 -5.41
CA ALA A 98 19.87 -1.10 -5.99
C ALA A 98 21.15 -0.66 -6.71
N ILE A 99 22.29 -1.23 -6.30
CA ILE A 99 23.62 -0.91 -6.83
C ILE A 99 24.35 -2.22 -7.16
N LYS A 100 24.86 -2.32 -8.39
CA LYS A 100 25.66 -3.46 -8.84
C LYS A 100 26.63 -3.00 -9.94
N GLY A 101 27.91 -2.89 -9.60
CA GLY A 101 28.93 -2.39 -10.50
C GLY A 101 28.63 -0.99 -11.05
N ALA A 102 28.44 -0.87 -12.35
CA ALA A 102 28.08 0.38 -13.02
C ALA A 102 26.59 0.73 -12.89
N TYR A 103 25.71 -0.22 -12.56
CA TYR A 103 24.29 0.03 -12.38
C TYR A 103 24.00 0.60 -10.99
N ALA A 104 23.21 1.67 -10.96
CA ALA A 104 22.56 2.13 -9.73
C ALA A 104 21.23 2.80 -10.03
N SER A 105 20.26 2.51 -9.19
CA SER A 105 18.95 3.17 -9.20
C SER A 105 18.48 3.46 -7.78
N SER A 106 17.65 4.47 -7.63
CA SER A 106 17.01 4.78 -6.36
C SER A 106 15.57 5.21 -6.54
N LEU A 107 14.72 4.77 -5.63
CA LEU A 107 13.37 5.24 -5.37
C LEU A 107 13.31 5.67 -3.91
N VAL A 108 12.91 6.90 -3.65
CA VAL A 108 12.70 7.43 -2.30
C VAL A 108 11.33 8.07 -2.26
N ALA A 109 10.44 7.53 -1.46
CA ALA A 109 9.09 8.04 -1.31
C ALA A 109 8.72 8.18 0.17
N THR A 110 7.90 9.16 0.49
CA THR A 110 7.37 9.41 1.84
C THR A 110 5.86 9.47 1.75
N ASP A 111 5.17 8.76 2.63
CA ASP A 111 3.72 8.78 2.73
C ASP A 111 3.23 10.20 3.03
N ALA A 112 2.47 10.77 2.10
CA ALA A 112 1.91 12.12 2.20
C ALA A 112 0.71 12.19 3.17
N ARG A 113 0.18 11.03 3.63
CA ARG A 113 -1.07 10.92 4.39
C ARG A 113 -2.29 11.50 3.65
N ASP A 114 -2.25 11.47 2.35
CA ASP A 114 -3.29 11.95 1.46
C ASP A 114 -3.74 10.84 0.49
N LEU A 115 -4.91 11.02 -0.13
CA LEU A 115 -5.53 10.02 -1.00
C LEU A 115 -5.73 10.57 -2.41
N ALA A 116 -5.33 9.79 -3.40
CA ALA A 116 -5.58 10.11 -4.80
C ALA A 116 -7.06 9.90 -5.15
N PRO A 117 -7.71 10.83 -5.84
CA PRO A 117 -9.07 10.64 -6.34
C PRO A 117 -9.09 9.58 -7.46
N GLY A 118 -10.17 8.78 -7.49
CA GLY A 118 -10.44 7.83 -8.59
C GLY A 118 -9.77 6.46 -8.47
N GLU A 119 -9.08 6.15 -7.39
CA GLU A 119 -8.53 4.81 -7.15
C GLU A 119 -9.57 3.85 -6.54
N LEU A 120 -9.42 2.55 -6.87
CA LEU A 120 -10.42 1.51 -6.56
C LEU A 120 -10.39 1.01 -5.13
N SER A 121 -9.29 1.21 -4.39
CA SER A 121 -9.17 0.81 -2.99
C SER A 121 -8.47 1.89 -2.16
N LEU A 122 -8.67 1.86 -0.84
CA LEU A 122 -7.98 2.75 0.10
C LEU A 122 -6.46 2.60 0.01
N GLU A 123 -6.00 1.39 -0.16
CA GLU A 123 -4.57 1.10 -0.24
C GLU A 123 -3.96 1.62 -1.55
N SER A 124 -4.65 1.49 -2.68
CA SER A 124 -4.20 2.04 -3.97
C SER A 124 -4.29 3.56 -4.04
N ALA A 125 -5.20 4.16 -3.27
CA ALA A 125 -5.42 5.61 -3.22
C ALA A 125 -4.35 6.37 -2.41
N ARG A 126 -3.50 5.70 -1.63
CA ARG A 126 -2.45 6.38 -0.85
C ARG A 126 -1.49 7.12 -1.76
N LEU A 127 -1.27 8.40 -1.45
CA LEU A 127 -0.31 9.25 -2.13
C LEU A 127 1.01 9.31 -1.38
N PHE A 128 2.06 9.31 -2.14
CA PHE A 128 3.43 9.45 -1.69
C PHE A 128 4.08 10.63 -2.39
N GLU A 129 4.86 11.37 -1.67
CA GLU A 129 5.84 12.27 -2.27
C GLU A 129 7.07 11.45 -2.65
N ALA A 130 7.26 11.23 -3.95
CA ALA A 130 8.26 10.31 -4.45
C ALA A 130 9.24 10.96 -5.41
N ARG A 131 10.47 10.48 -5.40
CA ARG A 131 11.48 10.72 -6.43
C ARG A 131 12.19 9.42 -6.75
N TRP A 132 12.58 9.26 -8.00
CA TRP A 132 13.33 8.11 -8.47
C TRP A 132 14.36 8.53 -9.51
N THR A 133 15.36 7.70 -9.67
CA THR A 133 16.36 7.94 -10.70
C THR A 133 17.10 6.66 -11.11
N PHE A 134 17.47 6.61 -12.37
CA PHE A 134 18.43 5.65 -12.94
C PHE A 134 19.77 6.32 -13.24
N GLN A 135 19.95 7.57 -12.82
CA GLN A 135 21.23 8.26 -12.90
C GLN A 135 22.11 7.83 -11.74
N ARG A 136 23.17 7.10 -12.03
CA ARG A 136 24.08 6.51 -11.03
C ARG A 136 24.55 7.51 -9.98
N GLY A 137 24.98 8.71 -10.38
CA GLY A 137 25.47 9.72 -9.44
C GLY A 137 24.45 10.10 -8.37
N GLN A 138 23.18 10.30 -8.76
CA GLN A 138 22.11 10.63 -7.84
C GLN A 138 21.73 9.41 -6.98
N ALA A 139 21.63 8.22 -7.57
CA ALA A 139 21.33 7.00 -6.83
C ALA A 139 22.38 6.68 -5.76
N LEU A 140 23.67 6.94 -6.05
CA LEU A 140 24.75 6.78 -5.07
C LEU A 140 24.70 7.84 -3.96
N ALA A 141 24.25 9.07 -4.24
CA ALA A 141 24.02 10.08 -3.22
C ALA A 141 22.88 9.64 -2.30
N ASP A 142 21.76 9.18 -2.85
CA ASP A 142 20.63 8.65 -2.09
C ASP A 142 21.04 7.46 -1.20
N ALA A 143 21.88 6.57 -1.73
CA ALA A 143 22.41 5.43 -0.97
C ALA A 143 23.24 5.89 0.22
N GLN A 144 24.05 6.91 0.04
CA GLN A 144 24.84 7.47 1.13
C GLN A 144 23.98 8.11 2.20
N ASP A 145 22.98 8.90 1.81
CA ASP A 145 22.02 9.52 2.73
C ASP A 145 21.27 8.46 3.56
N GLN A 146 20.81 7.38 2.92
CA GLN A 146 20.13 6.30 3.63
C GLN A 146 21.09 5.53 4.56
N MET A 147 22.33 5.28 4.13
CA MET A 147 23.34 4.64 4.97
C MET A 147 23.63 5.48 6.23
N GLU A 148 23.73 6.79 6.11
CA GLU A 148 23.91 7.71 7.23
C GLU A 148 22.70 7.72 8.17
N SER A 149 21.48 7.72 7.60
CA SER A 149 20.23 7.62 8.36
C SER A 149 20.12 6.34 9.19
N LEU A 150 20.70 5.23 8.70
CA LEU A 150 20.67 3.92 9.35
C LEU A 150 21.95 3.62 10.16
N ALA A 151 22.91 4.55 10.20
CA ALA A 151 24.25 4.28 10.73
C ALA A 151 24.29 3.82 12.19
N ARG A 152 23.34 4.27 13.02
CA ARG A 152 23.26 3.90 14.44
C ARG A 152 22.68 2.51 14.67
N ASP A 153 21.86 2.03 13.72
CA ASP A 153 21.06 0.82 13.84
C ASP A 153 21.72 -0.39 13.16
N LEU A 154 22.73 -0.14 12.30
CA LEU A 154 23.41 -1.19 11.54
C LEU A 154 24.76 -1.58 12.15
N PRO A 155 25.11 -2.89 12.10
CA PRO A 155 26.46 -3.35 12.47
C PRO A 155 27.56 -2.67 11.66
N ALA A 156 28.72 -2.43 12.27
CA ALA A 156 29.86 -1.78 11.60
C ALA A 156 30.29 -2.50 10.32
N ALA A 157 30.29 -3.84 10.32
CA ALA A 157 30.62 -4.65 9.14
C ALA A 157 29.67 -4.39 7.97
N VAL A 158 28.36 -4.29 8.21
CA VAL A 158 27.36 -4.01 7.18
C VAL A 158 27.57 -2.61 6.60
N ARG A 159 27.78 -1.60 7.46
CA ARG A 159 28.08 -0.24 7.01
C ARG A 159 29.35 -0.17 6.16
N SER A 160 30.40 -0.90 6.56
CA SER A 160 31.64 -0.98 5.79
C SER A 160 31.42 -1.59 4.42
N THR A 161 30.60 -2.66 4.33
CA THR A 161 30.24 -3.27 3.06
C THR A 161 29.44 -2.32 2.19
N MET A 162 28.43 -1.63 2.72
CA MET A 162 27.67 -0.61 1.98
C MET A 162 28.58 0.49 1.45
N ALA A 163 29.45 1.04 2.30
CA ALA A 163 30.40 2.09 1.91
C ALA A 163 31.37 1.61 0.81
N MET A 164 31.80 0.35 0.87
CA MET A 164 32.65 -0.27 -0.16
C MET A 164 31.91 -0.34 -1.48
N VAL A 165 30.68 -0.85 -1.52
CA VAL A 165 29.86 -0.96 -2.75
C VAL A 165 29.64 0.42 -3.37
N ILE A 166 29.24 1.42 -2.57
CA ILE A 166 29.02 2.79 -3.03
C ILE A 166 30.31 3.38 -3.64
N ARG A 167 31.45 3.19 -2.99
CA ARG A 167 32.76 3.70 -3.44
C ARG A 167 33.17 3.02 -4.74
N GLU A 168 33.04 1.71 -4.82
CA GLU A 168 33.40 0.95 -6.02
C GLU A 168 32.52 1.34 -7.21
N SER A 169 31.20 1.40 -7.04
CA SER A 169 30.29 1.87 -8.08
C SER A 169 30.64 3.29 -8.55
N ARG A 170 31.05 4.17 -7.62
CA ARG A 170 31.46 5.54 -7.93
C ARG A 170 32.75 5.60 -8.78
N SER A 171 33.63 4.62 -8.62
CA SER A 171 34.89 4.56 -9.37
C SER A 171 34.73 4.12 -10.83
N HIS A 172 33.60 3.50 -11.20
CA HIS A 172 33.33 3.13 -12.59
C HIS A 172 33.17 4.38 -13.45
N PRO A 173 33.82 4.42 -14.65
CA PRO A 173 33.65 5.53 -15.58
C PRO A 173 32.16 5.62 -16.01
N VAL A 174 31.63 6.83 -16.11
CA VAL A 174 30.29 7.08 -16.66
C VAL A 174 30.45 7.43 -18.14
N SER A 175 29.89 6.60 -19.02
CA SER A 175 29.84 6.94 -20.43
C SER A 175 28.75 7.99 -20.70
N ALA A 176 28.94 8.82 -21.75
CA ALA A 176 27.91 9.77 -22.17
C ALA A 176 26.59 9.06 -22.56
N VAL A 177 26.69 7.84 -23.10
CA VAL A 177 25.52 7.01 -23.44
C VAL A 177 24.76 6.56 -22.18
N GLU A 178 25.48 6.11 -21.16
CA GLU A 178 24.88 5.71 -19.88
C GLU A 178 24.16 6.88 -19.21
N ALA A 179 24.82 8.04 -19.12
CA ALA A 179 24.23 9.24 -18.56
C ALA A 179 22.98 9.70 -19.35
N GLY A 180 23.06 9.66 -20.68
CA GLY A 180 21.96 10.02 -21.56
C GLY A 180 20.79 9.05 -21.45
N LEU A 181 21.06 7.74 -21.37
CA LEU A 181 20.02 6.71 -21.22
C LEU A 181 19.32 6.82 -19.86
N GLY A 182 20.08 7.00 -18.78
CA GLY A 182 19.52 7.21 -17.45
C GLY A 182 18.59 8.43 -17.39
N ALA A 183 19.03 9.55 -17.97
CA ALA A 183 18.21 10.76 -18.05
C ALA A 183 16.94 10.57 -18.92
N ALA A 184 17.06 9.84 -20.04
CA ALA A 184 15.93 9.53 -20.90
C ALA A 184 14.89 8.63 -20.19
N ILE A 185 15.34 7.60 -19.46
CA ILE A 185 14.47 6.73 -18.67
C ILE A 185 13.76 7.54 -17.59
N ASP A 186 14.48 8.35 -16.82
CA ASP A 186 13.89 9.22 -15.80
C ASP A 186 12.83 10.15 -16.40
N HIS A 187 13.11 10.73 -17.56
CA HIS A 187 12.16 11.62 -18.26
C HIS A 187 10.91 10.87 -18.74
N VAL A 188 11.08 9.69 -19.35
CA VAL A 188 9.96 8.87 -19.83
C VAL A 188 9.08 8.43 -18.67
N LEU A 189 9.67 7.93 -17.58
CA LEU A 189 8.93 7.49 -16.40
C LEU A 189 8.17 8.66 -15.74
N THR A 190 8.81 9.81 -15.59
CA THR A 190 8.18 11.02 -15.07
C THR A 190 7.02 11.49 -15.96
N SER A 191 7.20 11.43 -17.27
CA SER A 191 6.17 11.81 -18.25
C SER A 191 4.99 10.82 -18.25
N LEU A 192 5.26 9.52 -18.12
CA LEU A 192 4.23 8.49 -18.01
C LEU A 192 3.41 8.66 -16.73
N ASP A 193 4.08 8.91 -15.60
CA ASP A 193 3.41 9.14 -14.33
C ASP A 193 2.55 10.40 -14.37
N ALA A 194 3.08 11.51 -14.89
CA ALA A 194 2.32 12.75 -15.11
C ALA A 194 1.11 12.55 -16.04
N SER A 195 1.28 11.77 -17.11
CA SER A 195 0.18 11.42 -18.03
C SER A 195 -0.88 10.55 -17.36
N HIS A 196 -0.46 9.62 -16.52
CA HIS A 196 -1.36 8.77 -15.74
C HIS A 196 -2.17 9.60 -14.73
N HIS A 197 -1.52 10.49 -14.00
CA HIS A 197 -2.19 11.44 -13.11
C HIS A 197 -3.15 12.37 -13.84
N LYS A 198 -2.78 12.87 -15.03
CA LYS A 198 -3.67 13.70 -15.87
C LYS A 198 -4.88 12.91 -16.33
N SER A 199 -4.69 11.66 -16.78
CA SER A 199 -5.78 10.76 -17.18
C SER A 199 -6.73 10.47 -16.01
N ASN A 200 -6.19 10.19 -14.82
CA ASN A 200 -7.00 9.97 -13.63
C ASN A 200 -7.76 11.22 -13.18
N ARG A 201 -7.14 12.41 -13.27
CA ARG A 201 -7.83 13.70 -13.01
C ARG A 201 -8.95 13.96 -14.02
N LEU A 202 -8.74 13.66 -15.31
CA LEU A 202 -9.77 13.79 -16.35
C LEU A 202 -10.92 12.80 -16.14
N LYS A 203 -10.61 11.55 -15.76
CA LYS A 203 -11.62 10.57 -15.37
C LYS A 203 -12.40 11.03 -14.15
N ALA A 204 -11.72 11.49 -13.09
CA ALA A 204 -12.37 12.04 -11.91
C ALA A 204 -13.22 13.28 -12.22
N ALA A 205 -12.79 14.15 -13.13
CA ALA A 205 -13.58 15.31 -13.58
C ALA A 205 -14.79 14.87 -14.40
N LEU A 206 -14.65 13.89 -15.30
CA LEU A 206 -15.77 13.28 -16.03
C LEU A 206 -16.76 12.59 -15.10
N GLU A 207 -16.27 11.82 -14.14
CA GLU A 207 -17.06 11.20 -13.08
C GLU A 207 -17.75 12.26 -12.21
N SER A 208 -17.11 13.40 -11.92
CA SER A 208 -17.73 14.50 -11.16
C SER A 208 -18.85 15.20 -11.95
N VAL A 209 -18.72 15.33 -13.26
CA VAL A 209 -19.77 15.87 -14.14
C VAL A 209 -20.91 14.86 -14.34
N GLN A 210 -20.62 13.56 -14.34
CA GLN A 210 -21.61 12.49 -14.42
C GLN A 210 -22.21 12.11 -13.06
N ALA A 211 -21.52 12.35 -11.95
CA ALA A 211 -21.91 11.96 -10.60
C ALA A 211 -22.51 13.13 -9.80
N GLN A 212 -23.67 13.63 -10.24
CA GLN A 212 -24.62 14.25 -9.30
C GLN A 212 -25.27 13.22 -8.35
N SER A 213 -24.89 11.95 -8.47
CA SER A 213 -25.41 10.89 -7.60
C SER A 213 -24.36 10.53 -6.53
N GLU A 214 -24.72 10.70 -5.26
CA GLU A 214 -23.95 10.27 -4.10
C GLU A 214 -24.12 8.78 -3.80
N ARG A 215 -24.66 8.05 -4.74
CA ARG A 215 -24.94 6.64 -4.60
C ARG A 215 -24.17 5.80 -5.62
N ASP A 216 -23.76 4.62 -5.18
CA ASP A 216 -23.19 3.59 -6.04
C ASP A 216 -24.29 2.95 -6.89
N ALA A 217 -24.09 2.90 -8.19
CA ALA A 217 -25.12 2.44 -9.13
C ALA A 217 -25.48 0.95 -8.97
N LEU A 218 -24.53 0.11 -8.53
CA LEU A 218 -24.78 -1.33 -8.35
C LEU A 218 -25.49 -1.63 -7.04
N THR A 219 -25.00 -1.05 -5.95
CA THR A 219 -25.45 -1.42 -4.59
C THR A 219 -26.47 -0.46 -4.00
N GLY A 220 -26.63 0.74 -4.58
CA GLY A 220 -27.47 1.81 -4.07
C GLY A 220 -26.99 2.39 -2.71
N LEU A 221 -25.85 1.96 -2.18
CA LEU A 221 -25.21 2.54 -1.01
C LEU A 221 -24.64 3.92 -1.32
N HIS A 222 -24.21 4.64 -0.31
CA HIS A 222 -23.43 5.84 -0.55
C HIS A 222 -22.12 5.48 -1.26
N ASN A 223 -21.64 6.38 -2.09
CA ASN A 223 -20.35 6.25 -2.75
C ASN A 223 -19.29 7.11 -2.06
N ARG A 224 -18.06 7.09 -2.57
CA ARG A 224 -16.93 7.82 -2.04
C ARG A 224 -17.15 9.35 -1.98
N HIS A 225 -17.85 9.94 -2.97
CA HIS A 225 -18.13 11.38 -2.96
C HIS A 225 -19.00 11.81 -1.78
N PHE A 226 -19.97 10.97 -1.41
CA PHE A 226 -20.73 11.20 -0.19
C PHE A 226 -19.81 11.29 1.04
N LEU A 227 -18.83 10.37 1.17
CA LEU A 227 -17.90 10.38 2.31
C LEU A 227 -17.06 11.66 2.38
N GLU A 228 -16.51 12.10 1.26
CA GLU A 228 -15.66 13.30 1.19
C GLU A 228 -16.43 14.53 1.71
N ARG A 229 -17.69 14.68 1.29
CA ARG A 229 -18.58 15.74 1.77
C ARG A 229 -18.97 15.53 3.25
N PHE A 230 -19.31 14.32 3.64
CA PHE A 230 -19.70 13.98 5.03
C PHE A 230 -18.57 14.30 6.01
N LEU A 231 -17.33 14.01 5.65
CA LEU A 231 -16.16 14.30 6.46
C LEU A 231 -15.81 15.79 6.51
N GLY A 232 -16.14 16.56 5.47
CA GLY A 232 -15.96 18.01 5.40
C GLY A 232 -17.04 18.83 6.10
N GLY A 233 -18.15 18.20 6.52
CA GLY A 233 -19.28 18.85 7.18
C GLY A 233 -19.05 19.11 8.68
N SER A 234 -19.77 20.12 9.22
CA SER A 234 -19.74 20.48 10.65
C SER A 234 -20.51 19.54 11.56
N ASP A 235 -21.43 18.74 11.01
CA ASP A 235 -22.38 17.89 11.76
C ASP A 235 -21.86 16.46 12.05
N ARG A 236 -20.57 16.30 12.03
CA ARG A 236 -19.93 15.02 12.23
C ARG A 236 -19.94 14.60 13.71
N PRO A 237 -20.33 13.34 14.03
CA PRO A 237 -20.21 12.80 15.40
C PRO A 237 -18.76 12.87 15.90
N ALA A 238 -18.60 13.27 17.17
CA ALA A 238 -17.28 13.41 17.79
C ALA A 238 -16.56 12.07 17.97
N ASP A 239 -17.33 11.01 18.28
CA ASP A 239 -16.88 9.64 18.49
C ASP A 239 -17.63 8.70 17.55
N LEU A 240 -16.92 7.87 16.81
CA LEU A 240 -17.50 6.84 15.96
C LEU A 240 -16.55 5.63 15.87
N VAL A 241 -17.08 4.48 15.54
CA VAL A 241 -16.30 3.34 15.10
C VAL A 241 -16.34 3.31 13.58
N THR A 242 -15.17 3.27 12.99
CA THR A 242 -15.02 3.06 11.53
C THR A 242 -14.69 1.59 11.28
N MET A 243 -15.32 1.01 10.25
CA MET A 243 -15.08 -0.37 9.84
C MET A 243 -14.79 -0.42 8.34
N LEU A 244 -13.69 -1.06 7.99
CA LEU A 244 -13.38 -1.39 6.61
C LEU A 244 -13.75 -2.85 6.38
N VAL A 245 -14.60 -3.10 5.40
CA VAL A 245 -15.15 -4.41 5.03
C VAL A 245 -14.68 -4.75 3.63
N ASP A 246 -14.13 -5.92 3.44
CA ASP A 246 -13.67 -6.41 2.14
C ASP A 246 -14.29 -7.78 1.85
N VAL A 247 -14.79 -7.94 0.63
CA VAL A 247 -15.43 -9.19 0.18
C VAL A 247 -14.37 -10.24 -0.13
N ASP A 248 -14.39 -11.33 0.63
CA ASP A 248 -13.41 -12.40 0.48
C ASP A 248 -13.54 -13.09 -0.88
N ASP A 249 -12.41 -13.29 -1.55
CA ASP A 249 -12.30 -14.07 -2.79
C ASP A 249 -13.18 -13.60 -3.97
N LEU A 250 -13.64 -12.34 -4.00
CA LEU A 250 -14.49 -11.81 -5.07
C LEU A 250 -13.85 -12.01 -6.46
N LYS A 251 -12.54 -11.81 -6.56
CA LYS A 251 -11.81 -12.06 -7.82
C LYS A 251 -11.97 -13.50 -8.29
N LYS A 252 -11.89 -14.47 -7.39
CA LYS A 252 -12.08 -15.89 -7.73
C LYS A 252 -13.50 -16.18 -8.21
N VAL A 253 -14.51 -15.52 -7.60
CA VAL A 253 -15.90 -15.60 -8.07
C VAL A 253 -16.02 -15.06 -9.50
N ASN A 254 -15.46 -13.87 -9.76
CA ASN A 254 -15.45 -13.25 -11.08
C ASN A 254 -14.75 -14.13 -12.12
N ASP A 255 -13.58 -14.65 -11.80
CA ASP A 255 -12.78 -15.49 -12.69
C ASP A 255 -13.49 -16.83 -13.01
N THR A 256 -14.29 -17.36 -12.07
CA THR A 256 -14.95 -18.66 -12.21
C THR A 256 -16.36 -18.56 -12.80
N HIS A 257 -17.14 -17.54 -12.41
CA HIS A 257 -18.56 -17.43 -12.70
C HIS A 257 -18.94 -16.15 -13.49
N GLY A 258 -17.95 -15.32 -13.81
CA GLY A 258 -18.15 -14.06 -14.54
C GLY A 258 -18.54 -12.89 -13.62
N HIS A 259 -18.44 -11.68 -14.16
CA HIS A 259 -18.71 -10.45 -13.43
C HIS A 259 -20.15 -10.34 -12.88
N ALA A 260 -21.14 -10.90 -13.60
CA ALA A 260 -22.52 -10.91 -13.12
C ALA A 260 -22.70 -11.66 -11.77
N ALA A 261 -21.90 -12.71 -11.54
CA ALA A 261 -21.87 -13.41 -10.25
C ALA A 261 -21.23 -12.55 -9.15
N GLY A 262 -20.16 -11.84 -9.48
CA GLY A 262 -19.54 -10.89 -8.56
C GLY A 262 -20.46 -9.72 -8.19
N ASP A 263 -21.19 -9.19 -9.17
CA ASP A 263 -22.19 -8.14 -8.94
C ASP A 263 -23.32 -8.64 -8.00
N ALA A 264 -23.78 -9.87 -8.17
CA ALA A 264 -24.77 -10.48 -7.28
C ALA A 264 -24.22 -10.66 -5.85
N VAL A 265 -22.95 -11.04 -5.71
CA VAL A 265 -22.25 -11.11 -4.41
C VAL A 265 -22.16 -9.72 -3.77
N LEU A 266 -21.76 -8.70 -4.51
CA LEU A 266 -21.66 -7.34 -3.99
C LEU A 266 -23.02 -6.79 -3.56
N THR A 267 -24.07 -7.07 -4.31
CA THR A 267 -25.42 -6.64 -4.00
C THR A 267 -25.93 -7.29 -2.72
N VAL A 268 -25.75 -8.60 -2.54
CA VAL A 268 -26.21 -9.28 -1.32
C VAL A 268 -25.39 -8.84 -0.09
N VAL A 269 -24.10 -8.54 -0.25
CA VAL A 269 -23.30 -7.97 0.85
C VAL A 269 -23.86 -6.61 1.24
N ALA A 270 -24.10 -5.73 0.29
CA ALA A 270 -24.64 -4.39 0.51
C ALA A 270 -26.00 -4.43 1.22
N ASP A 271 -26.91 -5.28 0.74
CA ASP A 271 -28.25 -5.44 1.34
C ASP A 271 -28.16 -6.03 2.75
N THR A 272 -27.27 -7.00 2.97
CA THR A 272 -27.07 -7.58 4.30
C THR A 272 -26.50 -6.55 5.27
N LEU A 273 -25.51 -5.75 4.86
CA LEU A 273 -24.99 -4.66 5.69
C LEU A 273 -26.09 -3.66 6.03
N ARG A 274 -26.91 -3.25 5.04
CA ARG A 274 -28.03 -2.31 5.24
C ARG A 274 -29.08 -2.84 6.22
N LEU A 275 -29.42 -4.11 6.14
CA LEU A 275 -30.40 -4.75 7.01
C LEU A 275 -29.92 -4.94 8.46
N ASN A 276 -28.60 -5.01 8.65
CA ASN A 276 -28.00 -5.28 9.96
C ASN A 276 -27.32 -4.04 10.59
N THR A 277 -27.49 -2.88 10.00
CA THR A 277 -27.09 -1.57 10.54
C THR A 277 -28.32 -0.80 11.00
N ARG A 278 -28.09 0.16 11.92
CA ARG A 278 -29.17 0.98 12.50
C ARG A 278 -29.33 2.31 11.74
N PRO A 279 -30.50 2.97 11.87
CA PRO A 279 -30.63 4.35 11.40
C PRO A 279 -29.56 5.24 12.04
N GLY A 280 -28.83 5.98 11.20
CA GLY A 280 -27.69 6.80 11.62
C GLY A 280 -26.33 6.19 11.32
N ASP A 281 -26.22 4.89 11.09
CA ASP A 281 -25.01 4.28 10.55
C ASP A 281 -24.89 4.64 9.06
N VAL A 282 -23.68 4.97 8.63
CA VAL A 282 -23.40 5.32 7.24
C VAL A 282 -22.64 4.18 6.60
N ILE A 283 -23.18 3.67 5.48
CA ILE A 283 -22.53 2.61 4.69
C ILE A 283 -22.15 3.18 3.33
N ILE A 284 -20.90 2.99 2.98
CA ILE A 284 -20.30 3.51 1.76
C ILE A 284 -19.68 2.34 1.00
N ARG A 285 -19.96 2.21 -0.29
CA ARG A 285 -19.12 1.40 -1.17
C ARG A 285 -17.91 2.24 -1.53
N TRP A 286 -16.75 1.85 -0.97
CA TRP A 286 -15.51 2.59 -1.13
C TRP A 286 -14.79 2.28 -2.45
N GLY A 287 -14.77 1.01 -2.85
CA GLY A 287 -14.09 0.51 -4.04
C GLY A 287 -14.78 -0.71 -4.62
N GLY A 288 -14.09 -1.46 -5.45
CA GLY A 288 -14.63 -2.64 -6.14
C GLY A 288 -15.27 -3.65 -5.20
N ASP A 289 -14.53 -4.12 -4.21
CA ASP A 289 -14.89 -5.14 -3.22
C ASP A 289 -14.89 -4.62 -1.78
N GLU A 290 -14.67 -3.31 -1.58
CA GLU A 290 -14.52 -2.68 -0.28
C GLU A 290 -15.73 -1.82 0.10
N PHE A 291 -16.15 -1.94 1.36
CA PHE A 291 -17.18 -1.10 1.98
C PHE A 291 -16.62 -0.45 3.24
N LEU A 292 -17.04 0.78 3.50
CA LEU A 292 -16.69 1.53 4.69
C LEU A 292 -17.97 1.81 5.50
N LEU A 293 -17.94 1.50 6.78
CA LEU A 293 -19.03 1.82 7.70
C LEU A 293 -18.53 2.86 8.71
N LEU A 294 -19.37 3.87 8.93
CA LEU A 294 -19.21 4.85 10.00
C LEU A 294 -20.36 4.65 10.97
N VAL A 295 -20.04 4.23 12.20
CA VAL A 295 -21.01 3.88 13.22
C VAL A 295 -20.88 4.85 14.39
N PRO A 296 -21.76 5.89 14.47
CA PRO A 296 -21.76 6.85 15.56
C PRO A 296 -22.17 6.19 16.88
N ASP A 297 -21.73 6.77 17.98
CA ASP A 297 -22.13 6.40 19.34
C ASP A 297 -22.01 4.89 19.67
N LEU A 298 -21.02 4.24 19.06
CA LEU A 298 -20.66 2.85 19.36
C LEU A 298 -19.44 2.84 20.28
N GLY A 299 -19.62 2.25 21.46
CA GLY A 299 -18.54 2.09 22.43
C GLY A 299 -17.44 1.15 21.92
N HIS A 300 -16.22 1.41 22.35
CA HIS A 300 -15.06 0.59 21.97
C HIS A 300 -15.26 -0.91 22.28
N ALA A 301 -15.83 -1.22 23.45
CA ALA A 301 -16.10 -2.60 23.87
C ALA A 301 -17.11 -3.32 22.97
N ASP A 302 -18.03 -2.58 22.37
CA ASP A 302 -19.11 -3.14 21.53
C ASP A 302 -18.71 -3.25 20.05
N GLY A 303 -17.67 -2.51 19.63
CA GLY A 303 -17.25 -2.39 18.24
C GLY A 303 -16.90 -3.74 17.60
N LEU A 304 -16.12 -4.58 18.29
CA LEU A 304 -15.78 -5.92 17.80
C LEU A 304 -17.02 -6.82 17.69
N GLY A 305 -17.88 -6.77 18.69
CA GLY A 305 -19.13 -7.54 18.69
C GLY A 305 -20.04 -7.13 17.53
N TYR A 306 -20.13 -5.82 17.26
CA TYR A 306 -20.90 -5.29 16.14
C TYR A 306 -20.33 -5.76 14.80
N ALA A 307 -19.02 -5.60 14.59
CA ALA A 307 -18.34 -6.05 13.37
C ALA A 307 -18.46 -7.56 13.15
N SER A 308 -18.35 -8.36 14.23
CA SER A 308 -18.49 -9.82 14.15
C SER A 308 -19.89 -10.24 13.73
N ARG A 309 -20.95 -9.60 14.29
CA ARG A 309 -22.33 -9.86 13.87
C ARG A 309 -22.56 -9.55 12.39
N LEU A 310 -21.97 -8.47 11.87
CA LEU A 310 -22.05 -8.14 10.43
C LEU A 310 -21.38 -9.22 9.57
N ALA A 311 -20.18 -9.67 9.95
CA ALA A 311 -19.49 -10.73 9.22
C ALA A 311 -20.28 -12.06 9.24
N ASP A 312 -20.89 -12.40 10.37
CA ASP A 312 -21.73 -13.60 10.50
C ASP A 312 -23.01 -13.49 9.68
N ALA A 313 -23.66 -12.31 9.68
CA ALA A 313 -24.85 -12.05 8.87
C ALA A 313 -24.54 -12.21 7.36
N VAL A 314 -23.43 -11.66 6.89
CA VAL A 314 -23.00 -11.82 5.49
C VAL A 314 -22.71 -13.29 5.17
N ARG A 315 -22.07 -14.02 6.06
CA ARG A 315 -21.79 -15.46 5.85
C ARG A 315 -23.07 -16.30 5.74
N ALA A 316 -24.14 -15.90 6.41
CA ALA A 316 -25.45 -16.54 6.33
C ALA A 316 -26.25 -16.14 5.07
N ALA A 317 -25.91 -15.01 4.45
CA ALA A 317 -26.61 -14.51 3.28
C ALA A 317 -26.28 -15.33 2.01
N ARG A 318 -27.18 -15.25 1.02
CA ARG A 318 -27.00 -15.89 -0.29
C ARG A 318 -27.41 -14.90 -1.38
N PRO A 319 -26.65 -14.85 -2.49
CA PRO A 319 -27.06 -14.09 -3.67
C PRO A 319 -28.40 -14.60 -4.23
N ALA A 320 -29.05 -13.79 -5.03
CA ALA A 320 -30.25 -14.21 -5.76
C ALA A 320 -29.93 -15.27 -6.83
N PRO A 321 -30.87 -16.17 -7.18
CA PRO A 321 -30.69 -17.10 -8.29
C PRO A 321 -30.28 -16.38 -9.59
N PRO A 322 -29.42 -16.99 -10.42
CA PRO A 322 -28.90 -18.36 -10.33
C PRO A 322 -27.65 -18.54 -9.43
N TRP A 323 -27.30 -17.55 -8.61
CA TRP A 323 -26.06 -17.52 -7.83
C TRP A 323 -26.24 -17.92 -6.35
N ASP A 324 -27.41 -18.38 -5.98
CA ASP A 324 -27.80 -18.73 -4.60
C ASP A 324 -26.96 -19.85 -3.96
N GLY A 325 -26.23 -20.61 -4.76
CA GLY A 325 -25.25 -21.60 -4.29
C GLY A 325 -23.88 -21.04 -3.93
N LEU A 326 -23.58 -19.77 -4.25
CA LEU A 326 -22.28 -19.17 -3.98
C LEU A 326 -22.12 -18.83 -2.50
N PRO A 327 -21.04 -19.27 -1.83
CA PRO A 327 -20.72 -18.81 -0.49
C PRO A 327 -20.27 -17.35 -0.55
N VAL A 328 -20.72 -16.55 0.41
CA VAL A 328 -20.33 -15.15 0.57
C VAL A 328 -19.69 -14.96 1.94
N SER A 329 -18.57 -14.30 2.00
CA SER A 329 -17.97 -13.89 3.26
C SER A 329 -17.25 -12.54 3.12
N VAL A 330 -17.07 -11.88 4.25
CA VAL A 330 -16.33 -10.61 4.34
C VAL A 330 -15.34 -10.65 5.48
N SER A 331 -14.20 -10.05 5.29
CA SER A 331 -13.25 -9.72 6.35
C SER A 331 -13.44 -8.27 6.76
N ILE A 332 -13.42 -7.99 8.08
CA ILE A 332 -13.68 -6.66 8.62
C ILE A 332 -12.51 -6.22 9.50
N GLY A 333 -11.98 -5.03 9.23
CA GLY A 333 -11.10 -4.29 10.12
C GLY A 333 -11.88 -3.14 10.75
N ALA A 334 -11.84 -3.00 12.07
CA ALA A 334 -12.54 -1.94 12.78
C ALA A 334 -11.62 -1.19 13.74
N CYS A 335 -11.83 0.10 13.91
CA CYS A 335 -11.13 0.90 14.91
C CYS A 335 -11.97 2.09 15.39
N PRO A 336 -11.70 2.60 16.61
CA PRO A 336 -12.35 3.83 17.09
C PRO A 336 -11.78 5.02 16.32
N THR A 337 -12.66 5.96 15.98
CA THR A 337 -12.29 7.15 15.23
C THR A 337 -12.79 8.39 15.96
N ARG A 338 -11.88 9.21 16.46
CA ARG A 338 -12.18 10.43 17.22
C ARG A 338 -11.97 11.72 16.43
N ARG A 339 -11.22 11.67 15.33
CA ARG A 339 -10.85 12.86 14.53
C ARG A 339 -10.70 12.52 13.05
N THR A 340 -10.76 13.53 12.18
CA THR A 340 -10.26 13.49 10.79
C THR A 340 -8.75 13.72 10.78
N PRO A 341 -8.02 13.08 9.89
CA PRO A 341 -8.49 12.12 8.87
C PRO A 341 -8.92 10.77 9.47
N LEU A 342 -9.62 9.93 8.68
CA LEU A 342 -9.94 8.57 9.07
C LEU A 342 -8.66 7.77 9.34
N PRO A 343 -8.65 6.87 10.33
CA PRO A 343 -7.47 6.09 10.71
C PRO A 343 -7.25 4.90 9.76
N LEU A 344 -7.00 5.17 8.49
CA LEU A 344 -6.92 4.17 7.42
C LEU A 344 -5.87 3.10 7.69
N ASP A 345 -4.70 3.50 8.21
CA ASP A 345 -3.63 2.58 8.55
C ASP A 345 -4.05 1.52 9.58
N GLN A 346 -4.82 1.95 10.57
CA GLN A 346 -5.31 1.07 11.64
C GLN A 346 -6.40 0.13 11.11
N LEU A 347 -7.27 0.63 10.23
CA LEU A 347 -8.30 -0.15 9.55
C LEU A 347 -7.68 -1.23 8.66
N ASP A 348 -6.70 -0.85 7.83
CA ASP A 348 -5.97 -1.77 6.95
C ASP A 348 -5.26 -2.87 7.76
N GLN A 349 -4.61 -2.49 8.86
CA GLN A 349 -3.94 -3.45 9.72
C GLN A 349 -4.92 -4.43 10.36
N ALA A 350 -6.06 -3.94 10.84
CA ALA A 350 -7.10 -4.79 11.41
C ALA A 350 -7.70 -5.71 10.35
N LEU A 351 -7.99 -5.19 9.16
CA LEU A 351 -8.51 -5.95 8.03
C LEU A 351 -7.52 -7.04 7.59
N TRP A 352 -6.25 -6.69 7.47
CA TRP A 352 -5.20 -7.66 7.14
C TRP A 352 -5.13 -8.79 8.17
N LYS A 353 -5.21 -8.48 9.49
CA LYS A 353 -5.27 -9.49 10.54
C LYS A 353 -6.47 -10.43 10.36
N SER A 354 -7.65 -9.89 10.02
CA SER A 354 -8.85 -10.68 9.72
C SER A 354 -8.61 -11.65 8.56
N LYS A 355 -8.04 -11.17 7.44
CA LYS A 355 -7.71 -11.99 6.27
C LYS A 355 -6.70 -13.08 6.60
N LYS A 356 -5.63 -12.76 7.32
CA LYS A 356 -4.58 -13.71 7.72
C LYS A 356 -5.06 -14.76 8.72
N SER A 357 -6.02 -14.44 9.58
CA SER A 357 -6.59 -15.36 10.56
C SER A 357 -7.64 -16.32 9.98
N GLY A 358 -7.80 -16.37 8.66
CA GLY A 358 -8.67 -17.32 7.97
C GLY A 358 -9.90 -16.72 7.34
N LYS A 359 -9.95 -15.39 7.13
CA LYS A 359 -11.05 -14.66 6.47
C LYS A 359 -12.40 -14.80 7.19
N GLY A 360 -13.44 -14.19 6.66
CA GLY A 360 -14.81 -14.31 7.14
C GLY A 360 -14.99 -13.89 8.60
N ARG A 361 -14.27 -12.89 9.08
CA ARG A 361 -14.27 -12.45 10.49
C ARG A 361 -13.94 -10.98 10.65
N ALA A 362 -14.10 -10.49 11.87
CA ALA A 362 -13.73 -9.14 12.24
C ALA A 362 -12.49 -9.10 13.15
N THR A 363 -11.69 -8.07 13.01
CA THR A 363 -10.62 -7.69 13.93
C THR A 363 -10.78 -6.23 14.32
N PHE A 364 -10.66 -5.95 15.61
CA PHE A 364 -10.71 -4.60 16.14
C PHE A 364 -9.30 -4.12 16.47
N PHE A 365 -8.94 -2.94 15.96
CA PHE A 365 -7.67 -2.30 16.31
C PHE A 365 -7.82 -1.68 17.71
N ALA A 366 -7.16 -2.27 18.70
CA ALA A 366 -7.10 -1.70 20.03
C ALA A 366 -6.07 -0.55 20.03
N LEU A 367 -6.49 0.65 20.37
CA LEU A 367 -5.55 1.69 20.79
C LEU A 367 -4.91 1.17 22.09
N GLU A 368 -3.61 0.90 22.07
CA GLU A 368 -2.87 0.71 23.30
C GLU A 368 -3.02 1.99 24.13
N SER A 369 -3.56 1.81 25.33
CA SER A 369 -3.85 2.86 26.31
C SER A 369 -2.55 3.42 26.89
#